data_8eca5f7b29cfca219286a62f7e3fba34
#
_entry.id   8eca5f7b29cfca219286a62f7e3fba34
#
_cell.length_a   1.000
_cell.length_b   1.000
_cell.length_c   1.000
_cell.angle_alpha   90.00
_cell.angle_beta   90.00
_cell.angle_gamma   90.00
#
_symmetry.space_group_name_H-M   'P 1'
#
loop_
_entity.id
_entity.type
_entity.pdbx_description
1 polymer ?
#
loop_
_entity_poly.entity_id
_entity_poly.type
_entity_poly.pdbx_seq_one_letter_code
_entity_poly.pdbx_strand_id
1 'polypeptide(L)'
;VEELTELYDSVGWSAYTKTPERLLPMLEGSRYLYTARETTPEGTGRLIGLVRAVGDGHSIAYIQDLLVHPHAQRQGVGSALLKRVIDDFDREDIRQRLITTDVASEHAIALYKRYGYAPVEAAGCITLAYYR
;
A
#
# COMPACT_ATOMS: atom_id res chain seq x y z
N VAL A 1 -4.37 0.84 17.12
CA VAL A 1 -3.00 1.41 17.06
C VAL A 1 -1.95 0.33 17.27
N GLU A 2 -2.12 -0.53 18.26
CA GLU A 2 -1.16 -1.60 18.54
C GLU A 2 -1.02 -2.58 17.38
N GLU A 3 -2.12 -3.00 16.79
CA GLU A 3 -2.11 -3.88 15.62
C GLU A 3 -1.42 -3.22 14.43
N LEU A 4 -1.66 -1.93 14.22
CA LEU A 4 -1.03 -1.16 13.14
C LEU A 4 0.48 -1.07 13.36
N THR A 5 0.89 -0.75 14.57
CA THR A 5 2.31 -0.68 14.94
C THR A 5 2.99 -2.03 14.68
N GLU A 6 2.38 -3.11 15.11
CA GLU A 6 2.90 -4.47 14.89
C GLU A 6 3.03 -4.77 13.39
N LEU A 7 2.00 -4.45 12.60
CA LEU A 7 2.03 -4.71 11.16
C LEU A 7 3.16 -3.93 10.47
N TYR A 8 3.27 -2.62 10.73
CA TYR A 8 4.33 -1.81 10.12
C TYR A 8 5.72 -2.24 10.58
N ASP A 9 5.88 -2.57 11.85
CA ASP A 9 7.16 -3.09 12.37
C ASP A 9 7.53 -4.42 11.71
N SER A 10 6.56 -5.27 11.43
CA SER A 10 6.80 -6.59 10.87
C SER A 10 7.50 -6.55 9.51
N VAL A 11 7.36 -5.44 8.79
CA VAL A 11 8.01 -5.21 7.48
C VAL A 11 9.19 -4.24 7.58
N GLY A 12 9.56 -3.83 8.79
CA GLY A 12 10.74 -3.01 9.03
C GLY A 12 10.56 -1.52 8.75
N TRP A 13 9.33 -1.04 8.66
CA TRP A 13 9.06 0.37 8.35
C TRP A 13 9.04 1.23 9.62
N SER A 14 10.22 1.33 10.25
CA SER A 14 10.40 2.00 11.53
C SER A 14 10.16 3.51 11.49
N ALA A 15 10.24 4.14 10.31
CA ALA A 15 9.92 5.55 10.17
C ALA A 15 8.48 5.86 10.62
N TYR A 16 7.57 4.90 10.43
CA TYR A 16 6.19 5.02 10.87
C TYR A 16 6.04 4.72 12.36
N THR A 17 6.73 3.71 12.85
CA THR A 17 6.50 3.20 14.20
C THR A 17 7.23 3.97 15.29
N LYS A 18 8.16 4.85 14.92
CA LYS A 18 8.78 5.78 15.87
C LYS A 18 7.80 6.78 16.47
N THR A 19 6.72 7.07 15.73
CA THR A 19 5.67 7.97 16.19
C THR A 19 4.32 7.30 15.98
N PRO A 20 4.02 6.26 16.77
CA PRO A 20 2.81 5.44 16.55
C PRO A 20 1.50 6.22 16.66
N GLU A 21 1.50 7.34 17.37
CA GLU A 21 0.34 8.22 17.49
C GLU A 21 -0.07 8.85 16.16
N ARG A 22 0.79 8.81 15.15
CA ARG A 22 0.49 9.33 13.82
C ARG A 22 -0.15 8.31 12.89
N LEU A 23 -0.10 7.03 13.24
CA LEU A 23 -0.59 5.95 12.37
C LEU A 23 -2.09 6.07 12.08
N LEU A 24 -2.91 6.19 13.12
CA LEU A 24 -4.34 6.29 12.91
C LEU A 24 -4.75 7.54 12.13
N PRO A 25 -4.24 8.74 12.45
CA PRO A 25 -4.50 9.91 11.62
C PRO A 25 -4.07 9.76 10.15
N MET A 26 -2.95 9.06 9.90
CA MET A 26 -2.52 8.76 8.53
C MET A 26 -3.58 7.96 7.78
N LEU A 27 -4.10 6.92 8.41
CA LEU A 27 -5.11 6.08 7.81
C LEU A 27 -6.41 6.84 7.57
N GLU A 28 -6.82 7.63 8.56
CA GLU A 28 -8.03 8.45 8.44
C GLU A 28 -7.94 9.48 7.32
N GLY A 29 -6.74 9.99 7.06
CA GLY A 29 -6.49 10.93 5.97
C GLY A 29 -6.30 10.28 4.61
N SER A 30 -6.29 8.97 4.54
CA SER A 30 -6.11 8.25 3.27
C SER A 30 -7.44 8.05 2.59
N ARG A 31 -7.57 8.51 1.34
CA ARG A 31 -8.81 8.37 0.58
C ARG A 31 -9.15 6.91 0.30
N TYR A 32 -8.12 6.09 0.07
CA TYR A 32 -8.27 4.67 -0.24
C TYR A 32 -7.58 3.86 0.83
N LEU A 33 -8.31 2.95 1.46
CA LEU A 33 -7.78 2.13 2.54
C LEU A 33 -8.50 0.79 2.57
N TYR A 34 -7.73 -0.28 2.48
CA TYR A 34 -8.23 -1.64 2.69
C TYR A 34 -7.29 -2.38 3.62
N THR A 35 -7.87 -3.21 4.46
CA THR A 35 -7.11 -4.07 5.38
C THR A 35 -7.46 -5.52 5.13
N ALA A 36 -6.54 -6.40 5.49
CA ALA A 36 -6.75 -7.84 5.44
C ALA A 36 -6.52 -8.42 6.83
N ARG A 37 -7.41 -9.32 7.24
CA ARG A 37 -7.33 -10.01 8.52
C ARG A 37 -7.39 -11.52 8.31
N GLU A 38 -6.77 -12.26 9.21
CA GLU A 38 -6.88 -13.71 9.21
C GLU A 38 -8.33 -14.12 9.46
N THR A 39 -8.76 -15.18 8.78
CA THR A 39 -10.04 -15.82 9.07
C THR A 39 -9.80 -16.92 10.09
N THR A 40 -10.53 -16.88 11.19
CA THR A 40 -10.44 -17.89 12.26
C THR A 40 -11.81 -18.53 12.49
N PRO A 41 -11.88 -19.71 13.15
CA PRO A 41 -13.18 -20.31 13.50
C PRO A 41 -14.04 -19.40 14.39
N GLU A 42 -13.43 -18.49 15.14
CA GLU A 42 -14.11 -17.54 16.01
C GLU A 42 -14.49 -16.23 15.32
N GLY A 43 -14.15 -16.10 14.01
CA GLY A 43 -14.44 -14.89 13.23
C GLY A 43 -13.18 -14.25 12.65
N THR A 44 -13.06 -12.92 12.74
CA THR A 44 -11.88 -12.21 12.23
C THR A 44 -10.76 -12.26 13.26
N GLY A 45 -9.55 -12.49 12.77
CA GLY A 45 -8.36 -12.57 13.58
C GLY A 45 -7.43 -11.37 13.38
N ARG A 46 -6.14 -11.66 13.38
CA ARG A 46 -5.06 -10.70 13.35
C ARG A 46 -5.03 -9.91 12.06
N LEU A 47 -4.67 -8.62 12.16
CA LEU A 47 -4.40 -7.77 11.00
C LEU A 47 -3.12 -8.23 10.32
N ILE A 48 -3.22 -8.63 9.05
CA ILE A 48 -2.09 -9.20 8.30
C ILE A 48 -1.71 -8.41 7.06
N GLY A 49 -2.50 -7.45 6.66
CA GLY A 49 -2.17 -6.66 5.47
C GLY A 49 -2.93 -5.35 5.41
N LEU A 50 -2.39 -4.43 4.63
CA LEU A 50 -2.97 -3.11 4.48
C LEU A 50 -2.49 -2.50 3.16
N VAL A 51 -3.38 -1.78 2.48
CA VAL A 51 -3.03 -0.90 1.39
C VAL A 51 -3.67 0.45 1.65
N ARG A 52 -2.90 1.52 1.46
CA ARG A 52 -3.45 2.86 1.53
C ARG A 52 -2.92 3.72 0.39
N ALA A 53 -3.79 4.58 -0.10
CA ALA A 53 -3.45 5.51 -1.17
C ALA A 53 -4.07 6.87 -0.88
N VAL A 54 -3.44 7.91 -1.39
CA VAL A 54 -3.91 9.28 -1.32
C VAL A 54 -4.20 9.77 -2.74
N GLY A 55 -5.06 10.76 -2.87
CA GLY A 55 -5.42 11.30 -4.17
C GLY A 55 -6.64 12.19 -4.09
N ASP A 56 -7.01 12.74 -5.24
CA ASP A 56 -8.12 13.70 -5.32
C ASP A 56 -9.45 13.05 -5.73
N GLY A 57 -9.43 11.77 -6.09
CA GLY A 57 -10.63 11.06 -6.57
C GLY A 57 -11.01 11.36 -8.00
N HIS A 58 -10.21 12.14 -8.74
CA HIS A 58 -10.55 12.61 -10.07
C HIS A 58 -9.40 12.52 -11.08
N SER A 59 -8.16 12.71 -10.67
CA SER A 59 -7.04 12.81 -11.62
C SER A 59 -5.79 12.03 -11.23
N ILE A 60 -5.50 11.94 -9.95
CA ILE A 60 -4.25 11.35 -9.47
C ILE A 60 -4.49 10.53 -8.20
N ALA A 61 -3.78 9.42 -8.11
CA ALA A 61 -3.71 8.62 -6.89
C ALA A 61 -2.29 8.11 -6.69
N TYR A 62 -1.85 8.09 -5.44
CA TYR A 62 -0.53 7.61 -5.06
C TYR A 62 -0.71 6.52 -4.02
N ILE A 63 -0.32 5.29 -4.38
CA ILE A 63 -0.29 4.19 -3.41
C ILE A 63 0.93 4.40 -2.53
N GLN A 64 0.68 4.74 -1.28
CA GLN A 64 1.75 5.07 -0.33
C GLN A 64 2.26 3.82 0.38
N ASP A 65 1.35 2.96 0.81
CA ASP A 65 1.72 1.76 1.55
C ASP A 65 0.96 0.55 1.00
N LEU A 66 1.68 -0.52 0.75
CA LEU A 66 1.14 -1.85 0.50
C LEU A 66 2.03 -2.82 1.26
N LEU A 67 1.50 -3.40 2.32
CA LEU A 67 2.29 -4.26 3.19
C LEU A 67 1.50 -5.48 3.62
N VAL A 68 2.21 -6.59 3.75
CA VAL A 68 1.67 -7.87 4.20
C VAL A 68 2.62 -8.43 5.25
N HIS A 69 2.07 -8.84 6.39
CA HIS A 69 2.85 -9.46 7.45
C HIS A 69 3.68 -10.62 6.89
N PRO A 70 4.95 -10.78 7.27
CA PRO A 70 5.80 -11.84 6.72
C PRO A 70 5.20 -13.23 6.77
N HIS A 71 4.44 -13.55 7.83
CA HIS A 71 3.78 -14.85 7.97
C HIS A 71 2.62 -15.07 7.00
N ALA A 72 2.12 -14.01 6.38
CA ALA A 72 0.99 -14.08 5.45
C ALA A 72 1.39 -13.81 4.01
N GLN A 73 2.66 -13.60 3.73
CA GLN A 73 3.17 -13.34 2.37
C GLN A 73 3.05 -14.59 1.50
N ARG A 74 3.01 -14.37 0.18
CA ARG A 74 2.91 -15.41 -0.85
C ARG A 74 1.61 -16.21 -0.82
N GLN A 75 0.56 -15.63 -0.25
CA GLN A 75 -0.79 -16.22 -0.21
C GLN A 75 -1.80 -15.39 -1.01
N GLY A 76 -1.30 -14.43 -1.80
CA GLY A 76 -2.15 -13.57 -2.62
C GLY A 76 -2.78 -12.39 -1.90
N VAL A 77 -2.42 -12.13 -0.65
CA VAL A 77 -3.00 -11.02 0.13
C VAL A 77 -2.62 -9.67 -0.49
N GLY A 78 -1.34 -9.48 -0.82
CA GLY A 78 -0.87 -8.24 -1.44
C GLY A 78 -1.53 -7.97 -2.79
N SER A 79 -1.64 -9.00 -3.62
CA SER A 79 -2.35 -8.91 -4.91
C SER A 79 -3.81 -8.54 -4.74
N ALA A 80 -4.48 -9.14 -3.77
CA ALA A 80 -5.90 -8.87 -3.51
C ALA A 80 -6.10 -7.43 -3.02
N LEU A 81 -5.22 -6.95 -2.15
CA LEU A 81 -5.28 -5.56 -1.65
C LEU A 81 -5.03 -4.57 -2.79
N LEU A 82 -4.02 -4.83 -3.60
CA LEU A 82 -3.70 -3.97 -4.74
C LEU A 82 -4.86 -3.90 -5.73
N LYS A 83 -5.48 -5.06 -6.01
CA LYS A 83 -6.62 -5.10 -6.91
C LYS A 83 -7.78 -4.23 -6.42
N ARG A 84 -8.01 -4.18 -5.11
CA ARG A 84 -9.08 -3.36 -4.54
C ARG A 84 -8.90 -1.87 -4.88
N VAL A 85 -7.70 -1.33 -4.67
CA VAL A 85 -7.47 0.09 -4.97
C VAL A 85 -7.45 0.34 -6.48
N ILE A 86 -6.94 -0.60 -7.28
CA ILE A 86 -6.94 -0.48 -8.73
C ILE A 86 -8.38 -0.44 -9.25
N ASP A 87 -9.26 -1.28 -8.73
CA ASP A 87 -10.68 -1.25 -9.10
C ASP A 87 -11.31 0.09 -8.75
N ASP A 88 -10.94 0.69 -7.62
CA ASP A 88 -11.38 2.04 -7.25
C ASP A 88 -10.88 3.09 -8.25
N PHE A 89 -9.61 3.01 -8.62
CA PHE A 89 -9.02 3.94 -9.59
C PHE A 89 -9.69 3.82 -10.96
N ASP A 90 -10.00 2.60 -11.39
CA ASP A 90 -10.70 2.36 -12.65
C ASP A 90 -12.11 2.96 -12.62
N ARG A 91 -12.82 2.75 -11.51
CA ARG A 91 -14.17 3.26 -11.33
C ARG A 91 -14.20 4.79 -11.30
N GLU A 92 -13.18 5.41 -10.75
CA GLU A 92 -13.06 6.87 -10.66
C GLU A 92 -12.35 7.48 -11.87
N ASP A 93 -11.92 6.66 -12.81
CA ASP A 93 -11.19 7.08 -14.02
C ASP A 93 -9.93 7.89 -13.70
N ILE A 94 -9.16 7.42 -12.73
CA ILE A 94 -7.90 8.08 -12.33
C ILE A 94 -6.85 7.84 -13.43
N ARG A 95 -6.39 8.92 -14.04
CA ARG A 95 -5.41 8.84 -15.12
C ARG A 95 -3.99 8.62 -14.64
N GLN A 96 -3.57 9.34 -13.62
CA GLN A 96 -2.18 9.28 -13.12
C GLN A 96 -2.13 8.48 -11.82
N ARG A 97 -1.44 7.34 -11.88
CA ARG A 97 -1.37 6.40 -10.77
C ARG A 97 0.09 6.13 -10.47
N LEU A 98 0.51 6.41 -9.25
CA LEU A 98 1.90 6.33 -8.82
C LEU A 98 2.06 5.37 -7.65
N ILE A 99 3.23 4.77 -7.56
CA ILE A 99 3.65 3.97 -6.43
C ILE A 99 5.17 4.05 -6.29
N THR A 100 5.65 4.11 -5.06
CA THR A 100 7.08 4.04 -4.76
C THR A 100 7.36 2.71 -4.08
N THR A 101 8.39 2.02 -4.55
CA THR A 101 8.82 0.76 -3.95
C THR A 101 10.36 0.72 -3.92
N ASP A 102 10.90 -0.15 -3.07
CA ASP A 102 12.34 -0.36 -3.00
C ASP A 102 12.83 -1.00 -4.31
N VAL A 103 13.95 -0.51 -4.85
CA VAL A 103 14.54 -1.06 -6.08
C VAL A 103 14.92 -2.54 -5.94
N ALA A 104 15.19 -2.99 -4.71
CA ALA A 104 15.52 -4.38 -4.43
C ALA A 104 14.30 -5.30 -4.32
N SER A 105 13.09 -4.75 -4.31
CA SER A 105 11.85 -5.52 -4.15
C SER A 105 11.36 -6.07 -5.49
N GLU A 106 12.06 -7.06 -6.03
CA GLU A 106 11.77 -7.61 -7.36
C GLU A 106 10.35 -8.16 -7.49
N HIS A 107 9.84 -8.85 -6.45
CA HIS A 107 8.48 -9.40 -6.44
C HIS A 107 7.43 -8.30 -6.51
N ALA A 108 7.62 -7.23 -5.73
CA ALA A 108 6.70 -6.11 -5.70
C ALA A 108 6.70 -5.39 -7.06
N ILE A 109 7.89 -5.13 -7.60
CA ILE A 109 8.03 -4.48 -8.91
C ILE A 109 7.34 -5.30 -10.00
N ALA A 110 7.54 -6.62 -10.00
CA ALA A 110 6.90 -7.51 -10.98
C ALA A 110 5.38 -7.47 -10.86
N LEU A 111 4.86 -7.43 -9.64
CA LEU A 111 3.44 -7.31 -9.38
C LEU A 111 2.88 -6.01 -9.96
N TYR A 112 3.54 -4.89 -9.69
CA TYR A 112 3.07 -3.59 -10.18
C TYR A 112 3.13 -3.50 -11.70
N LYS A 113 4.17 -4.04 -12.32
CA LYS A 113 4.28 -4.07 -13.79
C LYS A 113 3.14 -4.85 -14.43
N ARG A 114 2.66 -5.91 -13.80
CA ARG A 114 1.50 -6.67 -14.31
C ARG A 114 0.23 -5.82 -14.37
N TYR A 115 0.15 -4.78 -13.55
CA TYR A 115 -0.99 -3.85 -13.52
C TYR A 115 -0.73 -2.59 -14.34
N GLY A 116 0.34 -2.57 -15.15
CA GLY A 116 0.60 -1.46 -16.06
C GLY A 116 1.51 -0.38 -15.52
N TYR A 117 2.05 -0.53 -14.32
CA TYR A 117 3.01 0.42 -13.76
C TYR A 117 4.37 0.27 -14.46
N ALA A 118 5.01 1.40 -14.68
CA ALA A 118 6.35 1.45 -15.27
C ALA A 118 7.15 2.59 -14.63
N PRO A 119 8.49 2.53 -14.66
CA PRO A 119 9.28 3.66 -14.19
C PRO A 119 8.86 4.96 -14.91
N VAL A 120 8.81 6.07 -14.16
CA VAL A 120 8.37 7.36 -14.72
C VAL A 120 9.27 7.83 -15.87
N GLU A 121 10.52 7.40 -15.88
CA GLU A 121 11.49 7.71 -16.94
C GLU A 121 11.01 7.22 -18.32
N ALA A 122 10.25 6.13 -18.35
CA ALA A 122 9.69 5.59 -19.60
C ALA A 122 8.73 6.57 -20.26
N ALA A 123 8.13 7.49 -19.50
CA ALA A 123 7.26 8.54 -20.01
C ALA A 123 7.99 9.88 -20.17
N GLY A 124 9.31 9.89 -20.04
CA GLY A 124 10.10 11.11 -20.15
C GLY A 124 10.08 12.00 -18.92
N CYS A 125 9.71 11.45 -17.77
CA CYS A 125 9.57 12.18 -16.51
C CYS A 125 10.53 11.64 -15.46
N ILE A 126 10.71 12.41 -14.40
CA ILE A 126 11.47 11.96 -13.22
C ILE A 126 10.70 12.40 -11.97
N THR A 127 10.66 11.55 -10.96
CA THR A 127 10.08 11.88 -9.67
C THR A 127 11.20 12.29 -8.71
N LEU A 128 11.06 13.49 -8.13
CA LEU A 128 12.00 13.99 -7.14
C LEU A 128 11.35 13.85 -5.77
N ALA A 129 12.13 13.35 -4.80
CA ALA A 129 11.64 13.13 -3.45
C ALA A 129 12.50 13.87 -2.43
N TYR A 130 11.86 14.34 -1.37
CA TYR A 130 12.53 14.86 -0.19
C TYR A 130 12.08 14.03 1.00
N TYR A 131 13.03 13.45 1.70
CA TYR A 131 12.77 12.72 2.95
C TYR A 131 13.48 13.43 4.09
N ARG A 132 12.74 13.65 5.16
CA ARG A 132 13.28 14.26 6.36
C ARG A 132 13.89 13.24 7.30
#